data_978632d55d79decbbd701cfb572ef3ed
#
_entry.id   978632d55d79decbbd701cfb572ef3ed
#
_cell.length_a   1.000
_cell.length_b   1.000
_cell.length_c   1.000
_cell.angle_alpha   90.00
_cell.angle_beta   90.00
_cell.angle_gamma   90.00
#
_symmetry.space_group_name_H-M   'P 1'
#
loop_
_entity.id
_entity.type
_entity.pdbx_description
1 polymer ?
#
loop_
_entity_poly.entity_id
_entity_poly.type
_entity_poly.pdbx_seq_one_letter_code
_entity_poly.pdbx_strand_id
1 'polypeptide(L)'
;MDHKVTFGGKPVTLVGNRCKVGETAPVFTVTDAGLQPVSSDVFHGKVRIYSVFPSVDTPVCSLQNIRFNREASKLGDDVVVVSLSVDLPFAQKRFCAAEGIDRVHVFSDYRELD
;
A
#
# COMPACT_ATOMS: atom_id res chain seq x y z
N MET A 1 3.96 -6.81 -20.54
CA MET A 1 4.58 -7.58 -19.43
C MET A 1 4.15 -9.04 -19.55
N ASP A 2 5.11 -9.95 -19.55
CA ASP A 2 4.87 -11.39 -19.77
C ASP A 2 4.80 -12.20 -18.47
N HIS A 3 4.73 -11.52 -17.34
CA HIS A 3 4.62 -12.15 -16.03
C HIS A 3 3.19 -12.67 -15.81
N LYS A 4 3.07 -13.97 -15.57
CA LYS A 4 1.76 -14.61 -15.38
C LYS A 4 1.36 -14.57 -13.91
N VAL A 5 0.18 -14.00 -13.64
CA VAL A 5 -0.42 -13.95 -12.31
C VAL A 5 -1.90 -14.30 -12.41
N THR A 6 -2.50 -14.62 -11.27
CA THR A 6 -3.93 -14.92 -11.19
C THR A 6 -4.60 -14.06 -10.11
N PHE A 7 -5.89 -13.85 -10.26
CA PHE A 7 -6.73 -13.26 -9.25
C PHE A 7 -7.92 -14.19 -9.00
N GLY A 8 -8.05 -14.69 -7.77
CA GLY A 8 -9.06 -15.69 -7.45
C GLY A 8 -8.90 -16.99 -8.26
N GLY A 9 -7.66 -17.35 -8.60
CA GLY A 9 -7.36 -18.53 -9.40
C GLY A 9 -7.51 -18.34 -10.91
N LYS A 10 -7.97 -17.16 -11.35
CA LYS A 10 -8.17 -16.87 -12.78
C LYS A 10 -7.02 -16.01 -13.32
N PRO A 11 -6.49 -16.29 -14.51
CA PRO A 11 -5.43 -15.50 -15.10
C PRO A 11 -5.87 -14.04 -15.31
N VAL A 12 -4.97 -13.11 -15.05
CA VAL A 12 -5.19 -11.69 -15.32
C VAL A 12 -4.00 -11.12 -16.07
N THR A 13 -4.26 -10.05 -16.84
CA THR A 13 -3.22 -9.35 -17.58
C THR A 13 -2.73 -8.18 -16.75
N LEU A 14 -1.41 -8.08 -16.61
CA LEU A 14 -0.78 -6.95 -15.95
C LEU A 14 -0.36 -5.90 -16.97
N VAL A 15 -0.43 -4.63 -16.56
CA VAL A 15 0.07 -3.51 -17.36
C VAL A 15 1.22 -2.84 -16.59
N GLY A 16 2.03 -2.08 -17.31
CA GLY A 16 3.15 -1.36 -16.73
C GLY A 16 4.44 -2.17 -16.75
N ASN A 17 5.45 -1.65 -16.09
CA ASN A 17 6.78 -2.25 -16.03
C ASN A 17 6.95 -3.03 -14.73
N ARG A 18 7.56 -4.22 -14.86
CA ARG A 18 7.87 -5.04 -13.70
C ARG A 18 9.15 -4.54 -13.03
N CYS A 19 9.07 -4.29 -11.73
CA CYS A 19 10.25 -3.97 -10.94
C CYS A 19 11.02 -5.26 -10.61
N LYS A 20 12.34 -5.15 -10.60
CA LYS A 20 13.22 -6.28 -10.29
C LYS A 20 14.02 -6.01 -9.02
N VAL A 21 14.37 -7.08 -8.33
CA VAL A 21 15.24 -7.00 -7.17
C VAL A 21 16.57 -6.37 -7.59
N GLY A 22 17.05 -5.43 -6.78
CA GLY A 22 18.31 -4.71 -7.06
C GLY A 22 18.14 -3.43 -7.82
N GLU A 23 16.95 -3.16 -8.37
CA GLU A 23 16.66 -1.89 -9.04
C GLU A 23 16.23 -0.82 -8.02
N THR A 24 16.47 0.44 -8.36
CA THR A 24 15.92 1.56 -7.59
C THR A 24 14.41 1.62 -7.80
N ALA A 25 13.66 1.71 -6.69
CA ALA A 25 12.21 1.82 -6.76
C ALA A 25 11.81 3.13 -7.46
N PRO A 26 10.84 3.10 -8.38
CA PRO A 26 10.37 4.31 -9.03
C PRO A 26 9.68 5.23 -8.03
N VAL A 27 9.74 6.54 -8.29
CA VAL A 27 8.98 7.52 -7.52
C VAL A 27 7.55 7.54 -8.05
N PHE A 28 6.58 7.56 -7.15
CA PHE A 28 5.18 7.62 -7.51
C PHE A 28 4.42 8.54 -6.56
N THR A 29 3.23 8.94 -6.96
CA THR A 29 2.35 9.82 -6.17
C THR A 29 1.06 9.10 -5.83
N VAL A 30 0.65 9.20 -4.59
CA VAL A 30 -0.60 8.62 -4.06
C VAL A 30 -1.37 9.69 -3.30
N THR A 31 -2.55 9.36 -2.80
CA THR A 31 -3.43 10.31 -2.11
C THR A 31 -3.56 9.90 -0.64
N ASP A 32 -3.39 10.87 0.26
CA ASP A 32 -3.53 10.64 1.71
C ASP A 32 -4.99 10.78 2.18
N ALA A 33 -5.20 10.57 3.48
CA ALA A 33 -6.54 10.66 4.09
C ALA A 33 -7.16 12.06 4.00
N GLY A 34 -6.34 13.09 3.83
CA GLY A 34 -6.78 14.47 3.64
C GLY A 34 -7.00 14.85 2.18
N LEU A 35 -6.98 13.88 1.26
CA LEU A 35 -7.15 14.06 -0.19
C LEU A 35 -6.02 14.83 -0.83
N GLN A 36 -4.85 14.87 -0.19
CA GLN A 36 -3.67 15.56 -0.72
C GLN A 36 -2.73 14.58 -1.42
N PRO A 37 -2.09 15.00 -2.52
CA PRO A 37 -1.11 14.16 -3.18
C PRO A 37 0.14 14.01 -2.30
N VAL A 38 0.69 12.79 -2.25
CA VAL A 38 1.89 12.47 -1.48
C VAL A 38 2.85 11.72 -2.40
N SER A 39 4.07 12.23 -2.55
CA SER A 39 5.13 11.56 -3.29
C SER A 39 5.78 10.48 -2.41
N SER A 40 6.15 9.36 -3.00
CA SER A 40 6.89 8.32 -2.30
C SER A 40 8.24 8.80 -1.77
N ASP A 41 8.76 9.92 -2.29
CA ASP A 41 10.01 10.54 -1.82
C ASP A 41 9.94 11.05 -0.38
N VAL A 42 8.75 11.22 0.21
CA VAL A 42 8.65 11.66 1.62
C VAL A 42 9.31 10.68 2.58
N PHE A 43 9.52 9.44 2.15
CA PHE A 43 10.20 8.41 2.95
C PHE A 43 11.66 8.21 2.53
N HIS A 44 12.26 9.19 1.84
CA HIS A 44 13.65 9.11 1.42
C HIS A 44 14.57 8.87 2.62
N GLY A 45 15.52 7.94 2.46
CA GLY A 45 16.45 7.58 3.53
C GLY A 45 15.93 6.51 4.48
N LYS A 46 14.70 6.04 4.30
CA LYS A 46 14.12 4.99 5.14
C LYS A 46 13.92 3.71 4.34
N VAL A 47 13.99 2.58 5.04
CA VAL A 47 13.58 1.29 4.49
C VAL A 47 12.05 1.28 4.43
N ARG A 48 11.51 0.96 3.27
CA ARG A 48 10.06 0.98 3.02
C ARG A 48 9.55 -0.42 2.77
N ILE A 49 8.50 -0.79 3.49
CA ILE A 49 7.78 -2.05 3.26
C ILE A 49 6.43 -1.67 2.66
N TYR A 50 6.21 -2.04 1.40
CA TYR A 50 4.93 -1.76 0.73
C TYR A 50 4.01 -2.95 0.87
N SER A 51 2.85 -2.72 1.46
CA SER A 51 1.78 -3.71 1.59
C SER A 51 0.66 -3.31 0.64
N VAL A 52 0.54 -4.02 -0.48
CA VAL A 52 -0.42 -3.71 -1.54
C VAL A 52 -1.56 -4.71 -1.49
N PHE A 53 -2.79 -4.24 -1.58
CA PHE A 53 -3.98 -5.09 -1.46
C PHE A 53 -5.14 -4.51 -2.26
N PRO A 54 -6.12 -5.36 -2.67
CA PRO A 54 -7.24 -4.89 -3.48
C PRO A 54 -8.17 -3.93 -2.75
N SER A 55 -8.57 -4.22 -1.51
CA SER A 55 -9.52 -3.39 -0.78
C SER A 55 -9.55 -3.74 0.70
N VAL A 56 -9.75 -2.71 1.55
CA VAL A 56 -9.96 -2.87 3.00
C VAL A 56 -11.24 -3.66 3.30
N ASP A 57 -12.15 -3.78 2.34
CA ASP A 57 -13.41 -4.49 2.52
C ASP A 57 -13.30 -6.00 2.29
N THR A 58 -12.11 -6.52 1.99
CA THR A 58 -11.89 -7.97 1.87
C THR A 58 -11.32 -8.51 3.18
N PRO A 59 -11.72 -9.73 3.63
CA PRO A 59 -11.27 -10.27 4.92
C PRO A 59 -9.75 -10.43 5.02
N VAL A 60 -9.11 -10.93 3.97
CA VAL A 60 -7.65 -11.14 3.97
C VAL A 60 -6.92 -9.81 4.05
N CYS A 61 -7.37 -8.80 3.31
CA CYS A 61 -6.73 -7.48 3.30
C CYS A 61 -6.90 -6.78 4.64
N SER A 62 -8.05 -6.94 5.28
CA SER A 62 -8.29 -6.43 6.61
C SER A 62 -7.29 -7.03 7.61
N LEU A 63 -7.13 -8.35 7.61
CA LEU A 63 -6.18 -9.04 8.48
C LEU A 63 -4.73 -8.64 8.17
N GLN A 64 -4.38 -8.48 6.90
CA GLN A 64 -3.06 -8.05 6.48
C GLN A 64 -2.70 -6.70 7.09
N ASN A 65 -3.60 -5.74 7.01
CA ASN A 65 -3.38 -4.40 7.56
C ASN A 65 -3.28 -4.41 9.09
N ILE A 66 -4.15 -5.15 9.75
CA ILE A 66 -4.11 -5.29 11.22
C ILE A 66 -2.79 -5.90 11.65
N ARG A 67 -2.32 -6.94 10.97
CA ARG A 67 -1.07 -7.62 11.30
C ARG A 67 0.14 -6.69 11.07
N PHE A 68 0.19 -5.99 9.94
CA PHE A 68 1.28 -5.04 9.67
C PHE A 68 1.28 -3.91 10.67
N ASN A 69 0.12 -3.40 11.06
CA ASN A 69 0.04 -2.35 12.07
C ASN A 69 0.61 -2.83 13.41
N ARG A 70 0.29 -4.04 13.81
CA ARG A 70 0.81 -4.63 15.04
C ARG A 70 2.32 -4.79 15.00
N GLU A 71 2.85 -5.31 13.89
CA GLU A 71 4.28 -5.57 13.75
C GLU A 71 5.07 -4.28 13.53
N ALA A 72 4.46 -3.25 12.94
CA ALA A 72 5.13 -1.98 12.69
C ALA A 72 5.62 -1.32 13.98
N SER A 73 4.92 -1.51 15.10
CA SER A 73 5.33 -0.95 16.38
C SER A 73 6.65 -1.54 16.90
N LYS A 74 7.08 -2.67 16.35
CA LYS A 74 8.32 -3.36 16.74
C LYS A 74 9.51 -2.97 15.85
N LEU A 75 9.27 -2.21 14.79
CA LEU A 75 10.31 -1.79 13.86
C LEU A 75 10.93 -0.49 14.35
N GLY A 76 12.19 -0.24 13.95
CA GLY A 76 12.89 1.01 14.28
C GLY A 76 12.37 2.19 13.46
N ASP A 77 12.81 3.39 13.82
CA ASP A 77 12.39 4.63 13.15
C ASP A 77 12.90 4.74 11.70
N ASP A 78 13.86 3.91 11.32
CA ASP A 78 14.42 3.87 9.97
C ASP A 78 13.63 2.99 9.01
N VAL A 79 12.57 2.33 9.48
CA VAL A 79 11.71 1.47 8.66
C VAL A 79 10.28 1.99 8.72
N VAL A 80 9.65 2.14 7.54
CA VAL A 80 8.24 2.52 7.45
C VAL A 80 7.46 1.46 6.70
N VAL A 81 6.21 1.25 7.11
CA VAL A 81 5.26 0.38 6.40
C VAL A 81 4.24 1.26 5.69
N VAL A 82 4.11 1.07 4.38
CA VAL A 82 3.22 1.84 3.53
C VAL A 82 2.19 0.89 2.93
N SER A 83 0.93 1.09 3.26
CA SER A 83 -0.19 0.29 2.74
C SER A 83 -0.84 1.03 1.58
N LEU A 84 -1.06 0.33 0.48
CA LEU A 84 -1.61 0.91 -0.75
C LEU A 84 -2.79 0.08 -1.25
N SER A 85 -3.87 0.77 -1.58
CA SER A 85 -5.01 0.18 -2.26
C SER A 85 -5.69 1.21 -3.14
N VAL A 86 -6.64 0.77 -3.95
CA VAL A 86 -7.45 1.69 -4.77
C VAL A 86 -8.76 2.09 -4.08
N ASP A 87 -8.93 1.73 -2.81
CA ASP A 87 -10.04 2.26 -2.01
C ASP A 87 -10.00 3.79 -1.99
N LEU A 88 -11.16 4.42 -1.92
CA LEU A 88 -11.18 5.85 -1.71
C LEU A 88 -10.60 6.19 -0.34
N PRO A 89 -9.95 7.34 -0.19
CA PRO A 89 -9.37 7.73 1.11
C PRO A 89 -10.39 7.73 2.26
N PHE A 90 -11.66 8.00 1.96
CA PHE A 90 -12.73 7.96 2.96
C PHE A 90 -12.91 6.55 3.54
N ALA A 91 -12.88 5.52 2.69
CA ALA A 91 -13.01 4.14 3.12
C ALA A 91 -11.79 3.69 3.93
N GLN A 92 -10.60 4.08 3.50
CA GLN A 92 -9.37 3.78 4.23
C GLN A 92 -9.37 4.43 5.61
N LYS A 93 -9.79 5.68 5.70
CA LYS A 93 -9.87 6.42 6.97
C LYS A 93 -10.84 5.76 7.93
N ARG A 94 -12.03 5.36 7.44
CA ARG A 94 -13.02 4.65 8.24
C ARG A 94 -12.47 3.33 8.76
N PHE A 95 -11.80 2.56 7.90
CA PHE A 95 -11.21 1.28 8.27
C PHE A 95 -10.13 1.46 9.35
N CYS A 96 -9.22 2.41 9.17
CA CYS A 96 -8.16 2.66 10.14
C CYS A 96 -8.72 3.07 11.49
N ALA A 97 -9.75 3.92 11.51
CA ALA A 97 -10.40 4.35 12.75
C ALA A 97 -11.09 3.17 13.45
N ALA A 98 -11.79 2.31 12.69
CA ALA A 98 -12.52 1.18 13.25
C ALA A 98 -11.58 0.10 13.82
N GLU A 99 -10.43 -0.12 13.19
CA GLU A 99 -9.49 -1.19 13.56
C GLU A 99 -8.28 -0.69 14.35
N GLY A 100 -8.23 0.59 14.68
CA GLY A 100 -7.12 1.15 15.46
C GLY A 100 -5.78 1.12 14.72
N ILE A 101 -5.80 1.30 13.41
CA ILE A 101 -4.59 1.27 12.59
C ILE A 101 -3.95 2.65 12.58
N ASP A 102 -2.80 2.79 13.24
CA ASP A 102 -2.12 4.06 13.43
C ASP A 102 -0.59 3.99 13.22
N ARG A 103 -0.05 2.78 12.99
CA ARG A 103 1.40 2.56 12.86
C ARG A 103 1.86 2.39 11.41
N VAL A 104 0.94 2.24 10.48
CA VAL A 104 1.25 2.15 9.06
C VAL A 104 0.70 3.39 8.35
N HIS A 105 1.37 3.75 7.26
CA HIS A 105 0.91 4.84 6.40
C HIS A 105 0.00 4.25 5.34
N VAL A 106 -1.27 4.65 5.33
CA VAL A 106 -2.27 4.11 4.39
C VAL A 106 -2.58 5.19 3.36
N PHE A 107 -2.34 4.86 2.09
CA PHE A 107 -2.57 5.77 0.98
C PHE A 107 -3.42 5.11 -0.10
N SER A 108 -4.04 5.95 -0.92
CA SER A 108 -4.89 5.49 -2.01
C SER A 108 -4.29 5.82 -3.37
N ASP A 109 -4.34 4.86 -4.28
CA ASP A 109 -3.94 5.05 -5.67
C ASP A 109 -5.16 5.11 -6.59
N TYR A 110 -6.29 5.64 -6.10
CA TYR A 110 -7.54 5.65 -6.85
C TYR A 110 -7.52 6.59 -8.06
N ARG A 111 -6.69 7.62 -8.03
CA ARG A 111 -6.69 8.66 -9.08
C ARG A 111 -5.94 8.25 -10.34
N GLU A 112 -4.77 7.67 -10.18
CA GLU A 112 -3.85 7.47 -11.30
C GLU A 112 -3.56 6.01 -11.61
N LEU A 113 -3.77 5.13 -10.66
CA LEU A 113 -3.51 3.69 -10.81
C LEU A 113 -2.08 3.41 -11.28
N ASP A 114 -1.16 4.18 -10.78
CA ASP A 114 0.27 4.01 -11.10
C ASP A 114 0.84 2.70 -10.51
#